data_ae9ef421ca19ced141819545c29fae24
#
_entry.id   ae9ef421ca19ced141819545c29fae24
#
_cell.length_a   1.000
_cell.length_b   1.000
_cell.length_c   1.000
_cell.angle_alpha   90.00
_cell.angle_beta   90.00
_cell.angle_gamma   90.00
#
_symmetry.space_group_name_H-M   'P 1'
#
loop_
_entity.id
_entity.type
_entity.pdbx_description
1 polymer ?
#
loop_
_entity_poly.entity_id
_entity_poly.type
_entity_poly.pdbx_seq_one_letter_code
_entity_poly.pdbx_strand_id
1 'polypeptide(L)'
;MTTTVQEAMKQVQKPLLDRIHEFLEETGYFFLDKEGNQKRRSTPLKVNELVGILKMNAGFMRNVYYSADQGIKLIDAPFYLDDAHQVKMNAGSWEDVNDTTVEYWLDLMGLSWTDQNVIKAINFVIQTNNKRQPFLIALDKAKQRGHYNPNIYLIVMRDWLHARPQKDENGDPDYTYPIWWLKSLLTAIYEGQSYDVDKNGIESYQHIPNRYMLFGSQGIGKSTFFDLISFNNMYDFTGGLEGQQADKIWRRIAGTVLVNMDDKAYTGKISVNDSIKSAISQNVITFHTPYGRNDLTRVQKAVWVGSTNRFNIYTDKTGDRREYPLDIAWNMSKQDAQATGVKWVNDPNTINNLRQSPLQADLWVTFLRDFETNGFNPILKPTDNLYGLRHQYYLEHSTVFDAELAIQQLMNRSIPTSFFDMSGVKKQYKVAYLADESYKGISPDAAKEEIPQVHSYAKLSSFKSINAPVFNTAVRVLSDQKVSVQQITNILHEQYGYRAKRTSTGEVYYK
;
A
#
# COMPACT_ATOMS: atom_id res chain seq x y z
N MET A 1 -28.80 -13.83 45.62
CA MET A 1 -27.88 -13.46 44.53
C MET A 1 -26.47 -14.03 44.70
N THR A 2 -26.04 -14.44 45.85
CA THR A 2 -24.68 -14.97 46.12
C THR A 2 -24.47 -16.42 45.67
N THR A 3 -25.50 -17.23 45.66
CA THR A 3 -25.41 -18.67 45.29
C THR A 3 -25.13 -18.87 43.80
N THR A 4 -25.72 -18.06 42.93
CA THR A 4 -25.57 -18.14 41.47
C THR A 4 -24.16 -17.76 40.97
N VAL A 5 -23.49 -16.82 41.66
CA VAL A 5 -22.10 -16.41 41.29
C VAL A 5 -21.08 -17.46 41.73
N GLN A 6 -21.29 -18.08 42.89
CA GLN A 6 -20.44 -19.17 43.36
C GLN A 6 -20.61 -20.46 42.53
N GLU A 7 -21.80 -20.76 42.06
CA GLU A 7 -22.03 -21.88 41.11
C GLU A 7 -21.41 -21.61 39.72
N ALA A 8 -21.53 -20.39 39.21
CA ALA A 8 -20.88 -19.98 37.99
C ALA A 8 -19.33 -20.02 38.09
N MET A 9 -18.77 -19.59 39.24
CA MET A 9 -17.34 -19.72 39.48
C MET A 9 -16.86 -21.16 39.65
N LYS A 10 -17.65 -22.05 40.23
CA LYS A 10 -17.33 -23.49 40.29
C LYS A 10 -17.34 -24.15 38.90
N GLN A 11 -18.27 -23.76 38.02
CA GLN A 11 -18.28 -24.24 36.62
C GLN A 11 -17.08 -23.80 35.83
N VAL A 12 -16.53 -22.60 36.06
CA VAL A 12 -15.32 -22.11 35.36
C VAL A 12 -14.05 -22.85 35.80
N GLN A 13 -14.08 -23.51 36.96
CA GLN A 13 -12.91 -24.27 37.49
C GLN A 13 -12.88 -25.76 37.05
N LYS A 14 -13.96 -26.27 36.44
CA LYS A 14 -13.96 -27.66 35.95
C LYS A 14 -13.18 -27.75 34.65
N PRO A 15 -12.44 -28.87 34.40
CA PRO A 15 -11.82 -29.16 33.11
C PRO A 15 -12.83 -29.02 31.96
N LEU A 16 -12.36 -28.57 30.81
CA LEU A 16 -13.21 -28.36 29.63
C LEU A 16 -13.96 -29.64 29.24
N LEU A 17 -13.27 -30.76 29.30
CA LEU A 17 -13.83 -32.08 28.96
C LEU A 17 -15.03 -32.45 29.87
N ASP A 18 -14.94 -32.23 31.18
CA ASP A 18 -16.04 -32.51 32.12
C ASP A 18 -17.27 -31.64 31.82
N ARG A 19 -17.06 -30.38 31.50
CA ARG A 19 -18.15 -29.44 31.12
C ARG A 19 -18.83 -29.86 29.82
N ILE A 20 -18.05 -30.33 28.85
CA ILE A 20 -18.60 -30.85 27.59
C ILE A 20 -19.43 -32.12 27.84
N HIS A 21 -18.94 -33.03 28.67
CA HIS A 21 -19.66 -34.24 29.03
C HIS A 21 -21.01 -33.95 29.72
N GLU A 22 -21.00 -33.06 30.74
CA GLU A 22 -22.24 -32.64 31.41
C GLU A 22 -23.26 -32.04 30.44
N PHE A 23 -22.81 -31.14 29.55
CA PHE A 23 -23.67 -30.55 28.51
C PHE A 23 -24.24 -31.62 27.55
N LEU A 24 -23.44 -32.59 27.18
CA LEU A 24 -23.87 -33.66 26.26
C LEU A 24 -24.83 -34.66 26.96
N GLU A 25 -24.74 -34.82 28.26
CA GLU A 25 -25.72 -35.53 29.07
C GLU A 25 -27.07 -34.78 29.12
N GLU A 26 -27.02 -33.45 29.39
CA GLU A 26 -28.22 -32.60 29.40
C GLU A 26 -28.92 -32.57 28.03
N THR A 27 -28.21 -32.66 26.94
CA THR A 27 -28.77 -32.68 25.57
C THR A 27 -29.20 -34.07 25.13
N GLY A 28 -28.98 -35.13 25.95
CA GLY A 28 -29.33 -36.51 25.69
C GLY A 28 -28.44 -37.17 24.63
N TYR A 29 -27.24 -36.67 24.40
CA TYR A 29 -26.25 -37.35 23.58
C TYR A 29 -25.62 -38.52 24.33
N PHE A 30 -25.27 -38.32 25.62
CA PHE A 30 -24.96 -39.37 26.55
C PHE A 30 -26.18 -39.66 27.41
N PHE A 31 -26.41 -40.94 27.69
CA PHE A 31 -27.52 -41.39 28.52
C PHE A 31 -27.14 -42.69 29.25
N LEU A 32 -27.80 -42.97 30.34
CA LEU A 32 -27.67 -44.25 31.04
C LEU A 32 -28.64 -45.27 30.45
N ASP A 33 -28.15 -46.47 30.15
CA ASP A 33 -29.01 -47.57 29.76
C ASP A 33 -29.78 -48.16 30.98
N LYS A 34 -30.60 -49.18 30.75
CA LYS A 34 -31.40 -49.85 31.79
C LYS A 34 -30.55 -50.51 32.88
N GLU A 35 -29.26 -50.74 32.60
CA GLU A 35 -28.29 -51.39 33.48
C GLU A 35 -27.41 -50.33 34.20
N GLY A 36 -27.64 -49.03 33.94
CA GLY A 36 -26.90 -47.94 34.54
C GLY A 36 -25.55 -47.65 33.84
N ASN A 37 -25.28 -48.24 32.70
CA ASN A 37 -24.07 -47.95 31.94
C ASN A 37 -24.26 -46.71 31.06
N GLN A 38 -23.25 -45.84 31.02
CA GLN A 38 -23.27 -44.68 30.13
C GLN A 38 -23.13 -45.13 28.68
N LYS A 39 -24.09 -44.73 27.86
CA LYS A 39 -24.09 -44.96 26.41
C LYS A 39 -24.25 -43.66 25.66
N ARG A 40 -23.73 -43.61 24.43
CA ARG A 40 -23.96 -42.50 23.52
C ARG A 40 -25.05 -42.80 22.51
N ARG A 41 -25.74 -41.77 22.05
CA ARG A 41 -26.68 -41.83 20.95
C ARG A 41 -25.99 -42.33 19.67
N SER A 42 -26.66 -43.14 18.89
CA SER A 42 -26.13 -43.66 17.60
C SER A 42 -26.04 -42.58 16.51
N THR A 43 -26.84 -41.51 16.63
CA THR A 43 -26.82 -40.40 15.66
C THR A 43 -25.71 -39.41 15.99
N PRO A 44 -25.03 -38.87 14.98
CA PRO A 44 -23.98 -37.84 15.16
C PRO A 44 -24.48 -36.61 15.91
N LEU A 45 -23.55 -35.84 16.47
CA LEU A 45 -23.82 -34.54 17.09
C LEU A 45 -24.57 -33.62 16.14
N LYS A 46 -25.59 -32.96 16.64
CA LYS A 46 -26.34 -31.93 15.92
C LYS A 46 -25.57 -30.64 15.92
N VAL A 47 -25.89 -29.75 14.97
CA VAL A 47 -25.24 -28.43 14.86
C VAL A 47 -25.30 -27.61 16.17
N ASN A 48 -26.44 -27.59 16.87
CA ASN A 48 -26.59 -26.88 18.15
C ASN A 48 -25.73 -27.48 19.28
N GLU A 49 -25.53 -28.78 19.32
CA GLU A 49 -24.65 -29.46 20.28
C GLU A 49 -23.17 -29.08 20.00
N LEU A 50 -22.75 -29.10 18.75
CA LEU A 50 -21.42 -28.67 18.32
C LEU A 50 -21.19 -27.19 18.60
N VAL A 51 -22.18 -26.32 18.38
CA VAL A 51 -22.14 -24.91 18.74
C VAL A 51 -21.93 -24.73 20.25
N GLY A 52 -22.62 -25.51 21.09
CA GLY A 52 -22.43 -25.51 22.53
C GLY A 52 -21.00 -25.87 22.94
N ILE A 53 -20.46 -26.98 22.36
CA ILE A 53 -19.07 -27.40 22.61
C ILE A 53 -18.06 -26.34 22.22
N LEU A 54 -18.18 -25.75 21.03
CA LEU A 54 -17.26 -24.69 20.55
C LEU A 54 -17.33 -23.46 21.46
N LYS A 55 -18.51 -23.05 21.92
CA LYS A 55 -18.70 -21.92 22.84
C LYS A 55 -18.09 -22.13 24.20
N MET A 56 -17.97 -23.37 24.67
CA MET A 56 -17.31 -23.70 25.95
C MET A 56 -15.81 -23.54 25.88
N ASN A 57 -15.21 -23.62 24.68
CA ASN A 57 -13.78 -23.44 24.51
C ASN A 57 -13.41 -21.95 24.54
N ALA A 58 -12.84 -21.51 25.66
CA ALA A 58 -12.43 -20.11 25.84
C ALA A 58 -11.35 -19.66 24.84
N GLY A 59 -10.45 -20.56 24.45
CA GLY A 59 -9.44 -20.29 23.42
C GLY A 59 -10.07 -20.03 22.05
N PHE A 60 -11.02 -20.90 21.66
CA PHE A 60 -11.77 -20.75 20.41
C PHE A 60 -12.55 -19.42 20.39
N MET A 61 -13.32 -19.15 21.46
CA MET A 61 -14.13 -17.94 21.57
C MET A 61 -13.33 -16.65 21.60
N ARG A 62 -12.10 -16.69 22.12
CA ARG A 62 -11.22 -15.51 22.21
C ARG A 62 -10.47 -15.24 20.92
N ASN A 63 -9.99 -16.28 20.25
CA ASN A 63 -9.00 -16.13 19.17
C ASN A 63 -9.59 -16.32 17.78
N VAL A 64 -10.74 -17.00 17.62
CA VAL A 64 -11.36 -17.23 16.32
C VAL A 64 -12.44 -16.19 16.05
N TYR A 65 -12.37 -15.54 14.90
CA TYR A 65 -13.33 -14.50 14.52
C TYR A 65 -13.56 -14.45 13.01
N TYR A 66 -14.62 -13.77 12.62
CA TYR A 66 -14.94 -13.49 11.22
C TYR A 66 -14.53 -12.06 10.88
N SER A 67 -13.64 -11.92 9.91
CA SER A 67 -13.34 -10.63 9.32
C SER A 67 -14.44 -10.27 8.33
N ALA A 68 -15.31 -9.34 8.70
CA ALA A 68 -16.39 -8.89 7.83
C ALA A 68 -15.86 -8.27 6.54
N ASP A 69 -14.70 -7.61 6.60
CA ASP A 69 -14.07 -6.95 5.46
C ASP A 69 -13.48 -7.96 4.46
N GLN A 70 -12.81 -8.98 4.96
CA GLN A 70 -12.21 -10.03 4.12
C GLN A 70 -13.22 -11.12 3.70
N GLY A 71 -14.33 -11.23 4.39
CA GLY A 71 -15.27 -12.32 4.19
C GLY A 71 -14.70 -13.70 4.57
N ILE A 72 -13.68 -13.74 5.44
CA ILE A 72 -12.99 -14.97 5.86
C ILE A 72 -12.92 -15.10 7.38
N LYS A 73 -12.69 -16.33 7.81
CA LYS A 73 -12.42 -16.65 9.22
C LYS A 73 -10.93 -16.47 9.50
N LEU A 74 -10.59 -15.96 10.68
CA LEU A 74 -9.21 -15.68 11.10
C LEU A 74 -8.99 -16.19 12.53
N ILE A 75 -7.73 -16.52 12.83
CA ILE A 75 -7.25 -16.86 14.15
C ILE A 75 -6.21 -15.80 14.58
N ASP A 76 -6.52 -15.03 15.62
CA ASP A 76 -5.68 -13.90 16.09
C ASP A 76 -4.36 -14.38 16.72
N ALA A 77 -4.44 -15.41 17.57
CA ALA A 77 -3.27 -15.97 18.23
C ALA A 77 -3.38 -17.51 18.33
N PRO A 78 -2.26 -18.24 18.34
CA PRO A 78 -2.29 -19.69 18.51
C PRO A 78 -2.89 -20.04 19.88
N PHE A 79 -3.70 -21.09 19.90
CA PHE A 79 -4.31 -21.60 21.13
C PHE A 79 -4.50 -23.10 21.04
N TYR A 80 -4.89 -23.75 22.14
CA TYR A 80 -5.19 -25.16 22.21
C TYR A 80 -6.69 -25.39 22.38
N LEU A 81 -7.23 -26.42 21.69
CA LEU A 81 -8.62 -26.82 21.81
C LEU A 81 -8.87 -27.67 23.04
N ASP A 82 -7.83 -28.28 23.60
CA ASP A 82 -7.89 -29.17 24.75
C ASP A 82 -7.00 -28.69 25.91
N ASP A 83 -7.36 -29.06 27.14
CA ASP A 83 -6.60 -28.71 28.32
C ASP A 83 -5.25 -29.45 28.42
N ALA A 84 -5.09 -30.54 27.69
CA ALA A 84 -3.85 -31.32 27.63
C ALA A 84 -2.82 -30.75 26.64
N HIS A 85 -3.12 -29.66 25.95
CA HIS A 85 -2.28 -29.00 24.94
C HIS A 85 -1.83 -29.92 23.78
N GLN A 86 -2.70 -30.85 23.35
CA GLN A 86 -2.42 -31.78 22.27
C GLN A 86 -2.90 -31.25 20.91
N VAL A 87 -4.02 -30.53 20.89
CA VAL A 87 -4.64 -30.02 19.66
C VAL A 87 -4.47 -28.52 19.55
N LYS A 88 -3.47 -28.10 18.77
CA LYS A 88 -3.08 -26.69 18.60
C LYS A 88 -3.71 -26.09 17.34
N MET A 89 -4.30 -24.92 17.51
CA MET A 89 -4.73 -24.03 16.42
C MET A 89 -3.67 -22.94 16.21
N ASN A 90 -3.22 -22.75 14.98
CA ASN A 90 -2.21 -21.74 14.65
C ASN A 90 -2.87 -20.41 14.22
N ALA A 91 -2.18 -19.29 14.50
CA ALA A 91 -2.65 -17.99 14.05
C ALA A 91 -2.61 -17.87 12.51
N GLY A 92 -3.53 -17.11 11.93
CA GLY A 92 -3.62 -16.87 10.50
C GLY A 92 -5.02 -17.03 9.93
N SER A 93 -5.11 -17.19 8.61
CA SER A 93 -6.38 -17.49 7.96
C SER A 93 -6.89 -18.86 8.34
N TRP A 94 -8.20 -18.95 8.49
CA TRP A 94 -8.85 -20.26 8.67
C TRP A 94 -8.83 -21.00 7.33
N GLU A 95 -8.21 -22.16 7.32
CA GLU A 95 -8.10 -23.06 6.17
C GLU A 95 -8.83 -24.37 6.46
N ASP A 96 -9.03 -25.20 5.44
CA ASP A 96 -9.70 -26.51 5.59
C ASP A 96 -8.99 -27.41 6.62
N VAL A 97 -7.67 -27.25 6.78
CA VAL A 97 -6.90 -27.96 7.83
C VAL A 97 -7.39 -27.65 9.24
N ASN A 98 -7.98 -26.47 9.46
CA ASN A 98 -8.53 -26.10 10.75
C ASN A 98 -9.87 -26.77 11.03
N ASP A 99 -10.68 -27.01 10.00
CA ASP A 99 -11.89 -27.84 10.12
C ASP A 99 -11.51 -29.26 10.53
N THR A 100 -10.53 -29.86 9.86
CA THR A 100 -9.98 -31.19 10.21
C THR A 100 -9.35 -31.20 11.62
N THR A 101 -8.74 -30.11 12.07
CA THR A 101 -8.20 -30.02 13.43
C THR A 101 -9.31 -30.05 14.49
N VAL A 102 -10.45 -29.38 14.24
CA VAL A 102 -11.62 -29.43 15.11
C VAL A 102 -12.22 -30.83 15.12
N GLU A 103 -12.32 -31.46 13.96
CA GLU A 103 -12.80 -32.83 13.80
C GLU A 103 -11.94 -33.83 14.58
N TYR A 104 -10.62 -33.73 14.45
CA TYR A 104 -9.67 -34.54 15.22
C TYR A 104 -9.84 -34.34 16.75
N TRP A 105 -10.08 -33.11 17.19
CA TRP A 105 -10.38 -32.85 18.60
C TRP A 105 -11.65 -33.52 19.09
N LEU A 106 -12.71 -33.53 18.26
CA LEU A 106 -13.95 -34.26 18.58
C LEU A 106 -13.74 -35.78 18.63
N ASP A 107 -12.90 -36.30 17.74
CA ASP A 107 -12.53 -37.74 17.73
C ASP A 107 -11.77 -38.14 19.00
N LEU A 108 -10.84 -37.31 19.49
CA LEU A 108 -10.11 -37.53 20.74
C LEU A 108 -11.06 -37.64 21.95
N MET A 109 -12.20 -36.95 21.91
CA MET A 109 -13.25 -37.06 22.92
C MET A 109 -14.21 -38.22 22.69
N GLY A 110 -14.00 -39.04 21.66
CA GLY A 110 -14.87 -40.18 21.32
C GLY A 110 -16.25 -39.75 20.82
N LEU A 111 -16.41 -38.53 20.32
CA LEU A 111 -17.69 -38.02 19.84
C LEU A 111 -17.93 -38.37 18.38
N SER A 112 -19.20 -38.63 18.02
CA SER A 112 -19.58 -38.88 16.64
C SER A 112 -20.11 -37.62 15.98
N TRP A 113 -19.62 -37.29 14.81
CA TRP A 113 -19.93 -36.07 14.09
C TRP A 113 -20.06 -36.30 12.56
N THR A 114 -20.43 -35.28 11.83
CA THR A 114 -20.37 -35.24 10.35
C THR A 114 -19.72 -33.91 9.94
N ASP A 115 -18.87 -33.96 8.91
CA ASP A 115 -18.18 -32.77 8.33
C ASP A 115 -19.15 -31.60 8.15
N GLN A 116 -20.30 -31.88 7.55
CA GLN A 116 -21.30 -30.85 7.28
C GLN A 116 -21.83 -30.15 8.55
N ASN A 117 -22.01 -30.91 9.66
CA ASN A 117 -22.48 -30.35 10.92
C ASN A 117 -21.35 -29.54 11.61
N VAL A 118 -20.10 -30.03 11.55
CA VAL A 118 -18.93 -29.32 12.09
C VAL A 118 -18.76 -28.01 11.38
N ILE A 119 -18.71 -27.99 10.06
CA ILE A 119 -18.57 -26.76 9.26
C ILE A 119 -19.71 -25.76 9.53
N LYS A 120 -20.96 -26.24 9.62
CA LYS A 120 -22.11 -25.39 9.95
C LYS A 120 -22.00 -24.79 11.35
N ALA A 121 -21.56 -25.57 12.34
CA ALA A 121 -21.41 -25.11 13.72
C ALA A 121 -20.29 -24.06 13.83
N ILE A 122 -19.13 -24.33 13.22
CA ILE A 122 -18.01 -23.39 13.15
C ILE A 122 -18.46 -22.06 12.51
N ASN A 123 -19.10 -22.12 11.34
CA ASN A 123 -19.60 -20.95 10.65
C ASN A 123 -20.58 -20.15 11.52
N PHE A 124 -21.52 -20.84 12.19
CA PHE A 124 -22.49 -20.18 13.03
C PHE A 124 -21.83 -19.48 14.22
N VAL A 125 -20.94 -20.16 14.95
CA VAL A 125 -20.24 -19.56 16.11
C VAL A 125 -19.41 -18.34 15.69
N ILE A 126 -18.65 -18.48 14.61
CA ILE A 126 -17.75 -17.40 14.17
C ILE A 126 -18.53 -16.20 13.64
N GLN A 127 -19.60 -16.42 12.87
CA GLN A 127 -20.44 -15.33 12.34
C GLN A 127 -21.25 -14.60 13.42
N THR A 128 -21.65 -15.30 14.47
CA THR A 128 -22.46 -14.70 15.55
C THR A 128 -21.64 -14.04 16.64
N ASN A 129 -20.38 -14.44 16.83
CA ASN A 129 -19.64 -14.06 18.03
C ASN A 129 -18.63 -12.92 17.88
N ASN A 130 -18.02 -12.73 16.73
CA ASN A 130 -16.91 -11.79 16.65
C ASN A 130 -16.71 -11.25 15.24
N LYS A 131 -17.41 -10.18 14.90
CA LYS A 131 -16.98 -9.31 13.79
C LYS A 131 -15.85 -8.40 14.34
N ARG A 132 -14.62 -8.72 14.03
CA ARG A 132 -13.46 -7.92 14.45
C ARG A 132 -12.69 -7.45 13.23
N GLN A 133 -12.08 -6.29 13.37
CA GLN A 133 -11.13 -5.75 12.40
C GLN A 133 -9.72 -5.91 12.99
N PRO A 134 -8.82 -6.67 12.34
CA PRO A 134 -7.47 -6.93 12.85
C PRO A 134 -6.69 -5.65 13.16
N PHE A 135 -6.85 -4.64 12.32
CA PHE A 135 -6.21 -3.35 12.53
C PHE A 135 -6.65 -2.67 13.85
N LEU A 136 -7.95 -2.63 14.13
CA LEU A 136 -8.45 -2.00 15.36
C LEU A 136 -7.98 -2.75 16.62
N ILE A 137 -7.88 -4.08 16.56
CA ILE A 137 -7.32 -4.87 17.67
C ILE A 137 -5.85 -4.50 17.90
N ALA A 138 -5.06 -4.42 16.80
CA ALA A 138 -3.65 -4.02 16.89
C ALA A 138 -3.49 -2.59 17.40
N LEU A 139 -4.37 -1.69 16.97
CA LEU A 139 -4.42 -0.30 17.42
C LEU A 139 -4.72 -0.20 18.92
N ASP A 140 -5.68 -0.97 19.43
CA ASP A 140 -6.00 -0.99 20.86
C ASP A 140 -4.85 -1.55 21.72
N LYS A 141 -4.15 -2.57 21.21
CA LYS A 141 -2.90 -3.05 21.83
C LYS A 141 -1.80 -1.97 21.81
N ALA A 142 -1.70 -1.19 20.74
CA ALA A 142 -0.76 -0.08 20.66
C ALA A 142 -1.12 1.05 21.65
N LYS A 143 -2.40 1.40 21.79
CA LYS A 143 -2.88 2.39 22.78
C LYS A 143 -2.45 2.06 24.21
N GLN A 144 -2.37 0.78 24.57
CA GLN A 144 -1.95 0.35 25.92
C GLN A 144 -0.45 0.53 26.16
N ARG A 145 0.38 0.62 25.13
CA ARG A 145 1.85 0.67 25.20
C ARG A 145 2.41 2.05 24.85
N GLY A 146 1.69 2.82 24.05
CA GLY A 146 2.15 4.10 23.53
C GLY A 146 1.88 5.27 24.46
N HIS A 147 2.67 6.34 24.26
CA HIS A 147 2.56 7.59 24.98
C HIS A 147 2.37 8.75 24.02
N TYR A 148 1.72 9.79 24.45
CA TYR A 148 1.62 11.02 23.71
C TYR A 148 2.98 11.70 23.57
N ASN A 149 3.42 11.96 22.33
CA ASN A 149 4.67 12.67 22.03
C ASN A 149 4.42 13.71 20.93
N PRO A 150 4.30 15.00 21.23
CA PRO A 150 3.98 16.03 20.26
C PRO A 150 5.00 16.17 19.13
N ASN A 151 6.22 15.70 19.34
CA ASN A 151 7.31 15.74 18.35
C ASN A 151 7.38 14.48 17.46
N ILE A 152 6.50 13.49 17.67
CA ILE A 152 6.63 12.18 17.00
C ILE A 152 6.60 12.29 15.48
N TYR A 153 5.76 13.16 14.93
CA TYR A 153 5.67 13.35 13.48
C TYR A 153 6.97 13.87 12.89
N LEU A 154 7.60 14.84 13.56
CA LEU A 154 8.89 15.37 13.13
C LEU A 154 9.99 14.31 13.26
N ILE A 155 10.00 13.54 14.35
CA ILE A 155 10.94 12.43 14.55
C ILE A 155 10.79 11.41 13.42
N VAL A 156 9.58 11.00 13.08
CA VAL A 156 9.34 10.04 12.00
C VAL A 156 9.79 10.59 10.65
N MET A 157 9.44 11.83 10.33
CA MET A 157 9.77 12.42 9.02
C MET A 157 11.25 12.79 8.90
N ARG A 158 11.83 13.43 9.90
CA ARG A 158 13.21 13.90 9.86
C ARG A 158 14.22 12.79 10.14
N ASP A 159 14.00 12.05 11.23
CA ASP A 159 15.03 11.16 11.80
C ASP A 159 14.89 9.73 11.31
N TRP A 160 13.70 9.29 10.89
CA TRP A 160 13.48 7.95 10.37
C TRP A 160 13.50 7.89 8.85
N LEU A 161 12.63 8.65 8.22
CA LEU A 161 12.48 8.61 6.76
C LEU A 161 13.48 9.54 6.07
N HIS A 162 14.13 10.45 6.81
CA HIS A 162 14.95 11.52 6.22
C HIS A 162 14.21 12.15 5.04
N ALA A 163 12.93 12.51 5.28
CA ALA A 163 12.09 13.10 4.29
C ALA A 163 12.68 14.44 3.83
N ARG A 164 12.53 14.74 2.54
CA ARG A 164 12.96 16.01 1.97
C ARG A 164 12.20 17.17 2.61
N PRO A 165 12.87 18.10 3.33
CA PRO A 165 12.24 19.32 3.80
C PRO A 165 12.07 20.31 2.64
N GLN A 166 11.15 21.24 2.80
CA GLN A 166 11.15 22.48 2.02
C GLN A 166 12.10 23.47 2.69
N LYS A 167 12.32 24.60 2.05
CA LYS A 167 12.99 25.75 2.68
C LYS A 167 11.95 26.77 3.07
N ASP A 168 12.02 27.24 4.30
CA ASP A 168 11.21 28.38 4.75
C ASP A 168 11.73 29.70 4.18
N GLU A 169 11.15 30.84 4.59
CA GLU A 169 11.53 32.18 4.15
C GLU A 169 12.98 32.55 4.55
N ASN A 170 13.51 31.88 5.58
CA ASN A 170 14.88 32.09 6.07
C ASN A 170 15.89 31.12 5.44
N GLY A 171 15.39 30.12 4.67
CA GLY A 171 16.20 29.07 4.09
C GLY A 171 16.40 27.86 5.00
N ASP A 172 15.73 27.83 6.16
CA ASP A 172 15.79 26.72 7.11
C ASP A 172 14.89 25.54 6.69
N PRO A 173 15.20 24.30 7.11
CA PRO A 173 14.41 23.12 6.77
C PRO A 173 13.00 23.17 7.33
N ASP A 174 11.99 23.18 6.46
CA ASP A 174 10.57 23.12 6.81
C ASP A 174 9.98 21.73 6.51
N TYR A 175 9.46 21.06 7.53
CA TYR A 175 8.84 19.75 7.45
C TYR A 175 7.30 19.82 7.43
N THR A 176 6.70 20.97 7.18
CA THR A 176 5.24 21.14 7.21
C THR A 176 4.53 20.19 6.24
N TYR A 177 4.99 20.08 4.98
CA TYR A 177 4.43 19.15 4.02
C TYR A 177 4.68 17.67 4.38
N PRO A 178 5.90 17.22 4.71
CA PRO A 178 6.13 15.84 5.18
C PRO A 178 5.26 15.45 6.38
N ILE A 179 5.10 16.31 7.38
CA ILE A 179 4.25 16.06 8.55
C ILE A 179 2.77 15.99 8.14
N TRP A 180 2.32 16.89 7.28
CA TRP A 180 0.96 16.87 6.74
C TRP A 180 0.71 15.56 5.97
N TRP A 181 1.67 15.13 5.14
CA TRP A 181 1.61 13.88 4.38
C TRP A 181 1.40 12.67 5.31
N LEU A 182 2.17 12.59 6.40
CA LEU A 182 2.04 11.52 7.39
C LEU A 182 0.67 11.55 8.08
N LYS A 183 0.25 12.72 8.57
CA LYS A 183 -1.07 12.87 9.21
C LYS A 183 -2.21 12.51 8.27
N SER A 184 -2.10 12.92 7.00
CA SER A 184 -3.07 12.59 5.95
C SER A 184 -3.18 11.07 5.72
N LEU A 185 -2.04 10.38 5.64
CA LEU A 185 -2.01 8.92 5.51
C LEU A 185 -2.64 8.22 6.72
N LEU A 186 -2.26 8.63 7.94
CA LEU A 186 -2.83 8.05 9.17
C LEU A 186 -4.34 8.30 9.28
N THR A 187 -4.81 9.48 8.88
CA THR A 187 -6.24 9.81 8.82
C THR A 187 -6.98 8.90 7.85
N ALA A 188 -6.46 8.75 6.63
CA ALA A 188 -7.08 7.88 5.63
C ALA A 188 -7.18 6.43 6.11
N ILE A 189 -6.13 5.92 6.78
CA ILE A 189 -6.15 4.59 7.39
C ILE A 189 -7.21 4.52 8.50
N TYR A 190 -7.20 5.45 9.43
CA TYR A 190 -8.07 5.41 10.60
C TYR A 190 -9.55 5.57 10.24
N GLU A 191 -9.90 6.54 9.40
CA GLU A 191 -11.28 6.75 8.94
C GLU A 191 -11.80 5.55 8.14
N GLY A 192 -10.98 4.99 7.25
CA GLY A 192 -11.33 3.78 6.51
C GLY A 192 -11.59 2.60 7.43
N GLN A 193 -10.65 2.29 8.33
CA GLN A 193 -10.72 1.11 9.17
C GLN A 193 -11.73 1.23 10.32
N SER A 194 -11.97 2.43 10.85
CA SER A 194 -12.95 2.66 11.93
C SER A 194 -14.39 2.77 11.43
N TYR A 195 -14.61 2.88 10.12
CA TYR A 195 -15.96 3.00 9.57
C TYR A 195 -16.79 1.74 9.83
N ASP A 196 -17.89 1.91 10.54
CA ASP A 196 -18.83 0.83 10.86
C ASP A 196 -19.96 0.78 9.82
N VAL A 197 -19.86 -0.19 8.90
CA VAL A 197 -20.82 -0.39 7.80
C VAL A 197 -22.19 -0.85 8.34
N ASP A 198 -22.20 -1.67 9.37
CA ASP A 198 -23.46 -2.19 9.92
C ASP A 198 -24.29 -1.07 10.59
N LYS A 199 -23.59 -0.08 11.16
CA LYS A 199 -24.22 1.08 11.82
C LYS A 199 -24.59 2.20 10.84
N ASN A 200 -23.71 2.49 9.88
CA ASN A 200 -23.80 3.70 9.05
C ASN A 200 -24.27 3.42 7.62
N GLY A 201 -24.29 2.15 7.19
CA GLY A 201 -24.63 1.75 5.81
C GLY A 201 -23.49 1.93 4.81
N ILE A 202 -23.55 1.20 3.71
CA ILE A 202 -22.53 1.26 2.64
C ILE A 202 -22.58 2.61 1.92
N GLU A 203 -23.77 3.18 1.72
CA GLU A 203 -24.00 4.38 0.91
C GLU A 203 -23.40 5.64 1.53
N SER A 204 -23.27 5.68 2.86
CA SER A 204 -22.69 6.82 3.58
C SER A 204 -21.16 6.81 3.60
N TYR A 205 -20.51 5.74 3.14
CA TYR A 205 -19.06 5.66 3.12
C TYR A 205 -18.46 6.51 2.00
N GLN A 206 -17.48 7.33 2.36
CA GLN A 206 -16.69 8.09 1.39
C GLN A 206 -15.23 7.68 1.51
N HIS A 207 -14.76 7.00 0.48
CA HIS A 207 -13.35 6.65 0.38
C HIS A 207 -12.48 7.89 0.16
N ILE A 208 -11.33 7.94 0.81
CA ILE A 208 -10.32 8.97 0.57
C ILE A 208 -9.45 8.49 -0.61
N PRO A 209 -9.63 9.05 -1.82
CA PRO A 209 -9.01 8.52 -3.02
C PRO A 209 -7.56 9.02 -3.17
N ASN A 210 -6.81 9.05 -2.09
CA ASN A 210 -5.42 9.49 -2.08
C ASN A 210 -4.48 8.30 -2.25
N ARG A 211 -3.39 8.53 -2.97
CA ARG A 211 -2.27 7.60 -3.08
C ARG A 211 -1.00 8.24 -2.54
N TYR A 212 -0.43 7.64 -1.51
CA TYR A 212 0.74 8.16 -0.82
C TYR A 212 2.00 7.45 -1.33
N MET A 213 2.91 8.23 -1.95
CA MET A 213 4.07 7.70 -2.65
C MET A 213 5.37 8.04 -1.93
N LEU A 214 6.21 7.02 -1.70
CA LEU A 214 7.57 7.21 -1.21
C LEU A 214 8.59 6.98 -2.33
N PHE A 215 9.35 8.01 -2.63
CA PHE A 215 10.44 8.00 -3.59
C PHE A 215 11.79 7.93 -2.89
N GLY A 216 12.70 7.12 -3.40
CA GLY A 216 14.04 7.01 -2.84
C GLY A 216 14.75 5.73 -3.26
N SER A 217 16.04 5.62 -2.98
CA SER A 217 16.88 4.50 -3.38
C SER A 217 16.33 3.14 -2.91
N GLN A 218 16.73 2.07 -3.59
CA GLN A 218 16.35 0.71 -3.21
C GLN A 218 16.97 0.33 -1.85
N GLY A 219 16.21 -0.39 -1.01
CA GLY A 219 16.68 -0.93 0.27
C GLY A 219 16.66 0.07 1.44
N ILE A 220 16.03 1.26 1.28
CA ILE A 220 15.92 2.26 2.36
C ILE A 220 14.67 2.11 3.24
N GLY A 221 13.91 1.03 3.09
CA GLY A 221 12.81 0.69 3.98
C GLY A 221 11.46 1.30 3.70
N LYS A 222 11.20 1.77 2.48
CA LYS A 222 9.91 2.33 2.08
C LYS A 222 8.73 1.42 2.39
N SER A 223 8.75 0.21 1.88
CA SER A 223 7.68 -0.78 2.12
C SER A 223 7.60 -1.20 3.58
N THR A 224 8.75 -1.29 4.28
CA THR A 224 8.78 -1.61 5.71
C THR A 224 8.11 -0.54 6.56
N PHE A 225 8.24 0.74 6.19
CA PHE A 225 7.52 1.82 6.85
C PHE A 225 6.00 1.64 6.74
N PHE A 226 5.50 1.36 5.55
CA PHE A 226 4.08 1.10 5.33
C PHE A 226 3.59 -0.14 6.09
N ASP A 227 4.39 -1.21 6.10
CA ASP A 227 4.08 -2.42 6.86
C ASP A 227 3.99 -2.15 8.37
N LEU A 228 4.92 -1.33 8.90
CA LEU A 228 4.89 -0.93 10.31
C LEU A 228 3.63 -0.15 10.69
N ILE A 229 3.28 0.89 9.93
CA ILE A 229 2.12 1.73 10.27
C ILE A 229 0.78 1.01 10.07
N SER A 230 0.74 -0.01 9.22
CA SER A 230 -0.45 -0.86 9.00
C SER A 230 -0.54 -2.05 9.95
N PHE A 231 0.36 -2.20 10.91
CA PHE A 231 0.48 -3.38 11.79
C PHE A 231 0.64 -4.69 11.01
N ASN A 232 1.49 -4.70 9.98
CA ASN A 232 1.74 -5.81 9.05
C ASN A 232 0.47 -6.25 8.27
N ASN A 233 -0.43 -5.32 8.01
CA ASN A 233 -1.63 -5.57 7.21
C ASN A 233 -1.55 -4.80 5.89
N MET A 234 -0.57 -5.15 5.07
CA MET A 234 -0.30 -4.58 3.76
C MET A 234 -0.35 -5.66 2.68
N TYR A 235 -0.88 -5.31 1.52
CA TYR A 235 -0.89 -6.15 0.33
C TYR A 235 -0.05 -5.52 -0.78
N ASP A 236 0.98 -6.23 -1.24
CA ASP A 236 1.78 -5.80 -2.38
C ASP A 236 1.05 -6.09 -3.69
N PHE A 237 0.60 -5.02 -4.33
CA PHE A 237 -0.12 -5.07 -5.59
C PHE A 237 0.86 -5.07 -6.77
N THR A 238 0.84 -6.13 -7.55
CA THR A 238 1.73 -6.32 -8.70
C THR A 238 1.07 -6.11 -10.07
N GLY A 239 -0.17 -5.64 -10.09
CA GLY A 239 -0.95 -5.40 -11.31
C GLY A 239 -2.04 -6.45 -11.57
N GLY A 240 -2.90 -6.21 -12.57
CA GLY A 240 -3.90 -7.19 -13.01
C GLY A 240 -5.28 -7.06 -12.36
N LEU A 241 -5.86 -5.86 -12.32
CA LEU A 241 -7.25 -5.67 -11.87
C LEU A 241 -8.31 -6.16 -12.88
N GLU A 242 -7.88 -6.80 -13.95
CA GLU A 242 -8.75 -7.27 -15.03
C GLU A 242 -8.69 -8.80 -15.17
N GLY A 243 -9.78 -9.41 -15.63
CA GLY A 243 -9.88 -10.83 -15.94
C GLY A 243 -10.17 -11.73 -14.74
N GLN A 244 -9.97 -13.03 -14.90
CA GLN A 244 -10.35 -14.08 -13.91
C GLN A 244 -9.66 -13.97 -12.54
N GLN A 245 -8.58 -13.20 -12.42
CA GLN A 245 -7.89 -12.98 -11.16
C GLN A 245 -8.41 -11.76 -10.39
N ALA A 246 -9.23 -10.92 -11.00
CA ALA A 246 -9.73 -9.68 -10.39
C ALA A 246 -10.44 -9.93 -9.05
N ASP A 247 -11.31 -10.92 -8.97
CA ASP A 247 -12.03 -11.28 -7.73
C ASP A 247 -11.09 -11.65 -6.59
N LYS A 248 -10.02 -12.40 -6.88
CA LYS A 248 -9.02 -12.78 -5.88
C LYS A 248 -8.25 -11.57 -5.37
N ILE A 249 -7.94 -10.63 -6.25
CA ILE A 249 -7.25 -9.38 -5.91
C ILE A 249 -8.17 -8.47 -5.11
N TRP A 250 -9.40 -8.25 -5.55
CA TRP A 250 -10.38 -7.43 -4.83
C TRP A 250 -10.69 -7.95 -3.44
N ARG A 251 -10.78 -9.27 -3.29
CA ARG A 251 -10.96 -9.91 -1.98
C ARG A 251 -9.77 -9.64 -1.05
N ARG A 252 -8.54 -9.64 -1.57
CA ARG A 252 -7.35 -9.29 -0.78
C ARG A 252 -7.36 -7.82 -0.41
N ILE A 253 -7.66 -6.93 -1.36
CA ILE A 253 -7.78 -5.49 -1.11
C ILE A 253 -8.83 -5.20 -0.03
N ALA A 254 -9.99 -5.85 -0.10
CA ALA A 254 -11.05 -5.68 0.91
C ALA A 254 -10.60 -5.99 2.33
N GLY A 255 -9.60 -6.84 2.49
CA GLY A 255 -9.12 -7.29 3.78
C GLY A 255 -7.82 -6.67 4.26
N THR A 256 -7.29 -5.70 3.55
CA THR A 256 -6.04 -5.04 3.91
C THR A 256 -6.24 -3.60 4.37
N VAL A 257 -5.28 -3.11 5.14
CA VAL A 257 -5.20 -1.70 5.56
C VAL A 257 -4.55 -0.87 4.46
N LEU A 258 -3.45 -1.38 3.90
CA LEU A 258 -2.69 -0.72 2.84
C LEU A 258 -2.55 -1.61 1.60
N VAL A 259 -2.71 -1.01 0.44
CA VAL A 259 -2.36 -1.61 -0.85
C VAL A 259 -1.11 -0.92 -1.36
N ASN A 260 0.03 -1.60 -1.29
CA ASN A 260 1.30 -1.07 -1.76
C ASN A 260 1.52 -1.37 -3.24
N MET A 261 1.69 -0.34 -4.02
CA MET A 261 2.08 -0.44 -5.42
C MET A 261 3.60 -0.43 -5.53
N ASP A 262 4.18 -1.60 -5.78
CA ASP A 262 5.60 -1.76 -6.02
C ASP A 262 5.97 -1.33 -7.46
N ASP A 263 7.27 -1.14 -7.72
CA ASP A 263 7.84 -0.78 -9.04
C ASP A 263 7.28 -1.59 -10.22
N LYS A 264 6.89 -2.83 -9.98
CA LYS A 264 6.30 -3.72 -10.99
C LYS A 264 4.92 -3.29 -11.46
N ALA A 265 4.17 -2.56 -10.64
CA ALA A 265 2.85 -2.05 -11.00
C ALA A 265 2.93 -0.89 -12.01
N TYR A 266 4.07 -0.21 -12.10
CA TYR A 266 4.29 0.91 -13.03
C TYR A 266 4.81 0.42 -14.38
N THR A 267 3.90 -0.08 -15.21
CA THR A 267 4.27 -0.65 -16.54
C THR A 267 4.45 0.41 -17.62
N GLY A 268 4.14 1.67 -17.35
CA GLY A 268 4.17 2.75 -18.34
C GLY A 268 3.03 2.67 -19.37
N LYS A 269 2.12 1.69 -19.27
CA LYS A 269 0.94 1.60 -20.14
C LYS A 269 -0.18 2.48 -19.59
N ILE A 270 -0.72 3.36 -20.42
CA ILE A 270 -1.80 4.29 -20.06
C ILE A 270 -3.03 3.54 -19.52
N SER A 271 -3.44 2.46 -20.19
CA SER A 271 -4.61 1.67 -19.76
C SER A 271 -4.48 1.09 -18.34
N VAL A 272 -3.28 0.66 -17.95
CA VAL A 272 -3.03 0.16 -16.59
C VAL A 272 -3.13 1.28 -15.56
N ASN A 273 -2.57 2.44 -15.88
CA ASN A 273 -2.66 3.61 -14.99
C ASN A 273 -4.11 4.08 -14.80
N ASP A 274 -4.91 4.05 -15.86
CA ASP A 274 -6.33 4.43 -15.79
C ASP A 274 -7.16 3.43 -14.98
N SER A 275 -6.91 2.13 -15.12
CA SER A 275 -7.52 1.09 -14.30
C SER A 275 -7.18 1.27 -12.81
N ILE A 276 -5.93 1.61 -12.49
CA ILE A 276 -5.48 1.88 -11.13
C ILE A 276 -6.15 3.16 -10.58
N LYS A 277 -6.19 4.24 -11.37
CA LYS A 277 -6.89 5.48 -10.97
C LYS A 277 -8.37 5.25 -10.69
N SER A 278 -9.01 4.42 -11.51
CA SER A 278 -10.39 3.99 -11.29
C SER A 278 -10.53 3.22 -9.98
N ALA A 279 -9.65 2.25 -9.74
CA ALA A 279 -9.64 1.43 -8.54
C ALA A 279 -9.45 2.26 -7.26
N ILE A 280 -8.49 3.20 -7.27
CA ILE A 280 -8.24 4.12 -6.15
C ILE A 280 -9.48 4.97 -5.82
N SER A 281 -10.30 5.28 -6.81
CA SER A 281 -11.47 6.16 -6.65
C SER A 281 -12.76 5.44 -6.28
N GLN A 282 -12.78 4.11 -6.24
CA GLN A 282 -13.99 3.35 -5.93
C GLN A 282 -14.30 3.39 -4.43
N ASN A 283 -15.51 3.79 -4.08
CA ASN A 283 -16.01 3.69 -2.70
C ASN A 283 -16.33 2.26 -2.30
N VAL A 284 -16.75 1.47 -3.29
CA VAL A 284 -17.32 0.13 -3.10
C VAL A 284 -16.66 -0.83 -4.08
N ILE A 285 -16.33 -2.00 -3.61
CA ILE A 285 -15.77 -3.09 -4.40
C ILE A 285 -16.70 -4.31 -4.32
N THR A 286 -16.83 -5.01 -5.44
CA THR A 286 -17.64 -6.23 -5.55
C THR A 286 -16.76 -7.36 -6.06
N PHE A 287 -16.84 -8.51 -5.42
CA PHE A 287 -16.07 -9.69 -5.78
C PHE A 287 -16.81 -10.98 -5.43
N HIS A 288 -16.52 -12.03 -6.16
CA HIS A 288 -17.06 -13.36 -5.88
C HIS A 288 -16.25 -14.08 -4.79
N THR A 289 -16.96 -14.70 -3.83
CA THR A 289 -16.31 -15.51 -2.80
C THR A 289 -16.24 -16.98 -3.21
N PRO A 290 -15.12 -17.69 -2.94
CA PRO A 290 -15.08 -19.12 -3.15
C PRO A 290 -16.23 -19.81 -2.42
N TYR A 291 -16.90 -20.70 -3.14
CA TYR A 291 -18.08 -21.44 -2.63
C TYR A 291 -19.29 -20.56 -2.25
N GLY A 292 -19.23 -19.24 -2.50
CA GLY A 292 -20.37 -18.34 -2.35
C GLY A 292 -21.32 -18.46 -3.54
N ARG A 293 -22.63 -18.30 -3.28
CA ARG A 293 -23.65 -18.27 -4.35
C ARG A 293 -23.83 -16.88 -4.96
N ASN A 294 -23.43 -15.85 -4.23
CA ASN A 294 -23.64 -14.45 -4.60
C ASN A 294 -22.35 -13.66 -4.48
N ASP A 295 -22.27 -12.57 -5.24
CA ASP A 295 -21.21 -11.60 -5.10
C ASP A 295 -21.30 -10.86 -3.78
N LEU A 296 -20.15 -10.51 -3.24
CA LEU A 296 -20.01 -9.77 -2.00
C LEU A 296 -19.63 -8.31 -2.32
N THR A 297 -20.47 -7.39 -1.88
CA THR A 297 -20.21 -5.95 -1.99
C THR A 297 -19.67 -5.41 -0.66
N ARG A 298 -18.56 -4.69 -0.69
CA ARG A 298 -17.86 -4.12 0.47
C ARG A 298 -17.42 -2.69 0.20
N VAL A 299 -17.35 -1.87 1.24
CA VAL A 299 -16.67 -0.57 1.16
C VAL A 299 -15.16 -0.77 1.00
N GLN A 300 -14.51 0.07 0.21
CA GLN A 300 -13.05 0.04 0.04
C GLN A 300 -12.38 0.79 1.17
N LYS A 301 -11.96 0.08 2.21
CA LYS A 301 -11.28 0.64 3.37
C LYS A 301 -9.76 0.75 3.21
N ALA A 302 -9.20 0.05 2.26
CA ALA A 302 -7.76 0.02 2.01
C ALA A 302 -7.27 1.36 1.45
N VAL A 303 -6.18 1.87 2.01
CA VAL A 303 -5.50 3.06 1.50
C VAL A 303 -4.41 2.66 0.51
N TRP A 304 -4.37 3.33 -0.63
CA TRP A 304 -3.38 3.08 -1.65
C TRP A 304 -2.08 3.82 -1.33
N VAL A 305 -1.00 3.08 -1.33
CA VAL A 305 0.35 3.60 -1.14
C VAL A 305 1.27 3.10 -2.24
N GLY A 306 2.45 3.67 -2.37
CA GLY A 306 3.44 3.17 -3.32
C GLY A 306 4.86 3.44 -2.85
N SER A 307 5.74 2.50 -3.18
CA SER A 307 7.16 2.59 -2.89
C SER A 307 7.94 2.37 -4.18
N THR A 308 8.70 3.36 -4.61
CA THR A 308 9.45 3.28 -5.87
C THR A 308 10.86 3.86 -5.74
N ASN A 309 11.77 3.29 -6.53
CA ASN A 309 13.10 3.84 -6.77
C ASN A 309 13.21 4.56 -8.13
N ARG A 310 12.10 4.58 -8.89
CA ARG A 310 12.01 5.28 -10.17
C ARG A 310 11.51 6.69 -9.91
N PHE A 311 12.31 7.69 -10.27
CA PHE A 311 11.95 9.08 -10.03
C PHE A 311 10.86 9.59 -10.99
N ASN A 312 10.72 9.02 -12.18
CA ASN A 312 9.87 9.57 -13.24
C ASN A 312 8.75 8.59 -13.60
N ILE A 313 7.72 8.53 -12.77
CA ILE A 313 6.59 7.61 -12.93
C ILE A 313 5.30 8.30 -13.41
N TYR A 314 5.20 9.60 -13.22
CA TYR A 314 4.00 10.34 -13.59
C TYR A 314 4.05 10.80 -15.07
N THR A 315 2.97 10.60 -15.78
CA THR A 315 2.85 10.93 -17.22
C THR A 315 1.89 12.08 -17.51
N ASP A 316 1.16 12.54 -16.51
CA ASP A 316 0.15 13.59 -16.65
C ASP A 316 0.72 14.95 -16.21
N LYS A 317 0.62 15.97 -17.09
CA LYS A 317 1.07 17.34 -16.82
C LYS A 317 0.22 18.07 -15.79
N THR A 318 -1.05 17.75 -15.71
CA THR A 318 -2.00 18.51 -14.89
C THR A 318 -1.86 18.22 -13.40
N GLY A 319 -1.10 17.17 -13.06
CA GLY A 319 -0.92 16.70 -11.70
C GLY A 319 -2.17 15.98 -11.19
N ASP A 320 -2.12 14.65 -11.05
CA ASP A 320 -3.24 13.93 -10.48
C ASP A 320 -3.46 14.39 -9.03
N ARG A 321 -4.64 14.93 -8.74
CA ARG A 321 -5.00 15.42 -7.39
C ARG A 321 -4.96 14.35 -6.31
N ARG A 322 -4.91 13.07 -6.72
CA ARG A 322 -4.86 11.92 -5.81
C ARG A 322 -3.45 11.53 -5.39
N GLU A 323 -2.44 12.04 -6.09
CA GLU A 323 -1.05 11.66 -5.87
C GLU A 323 -0.39 12.55 -4.83
N TYR A 324 0.17 11.94 -3.81
CA TYR A 324 0.90 12.60 -2.73
C TYR A 324 2.33 12.06 -2.65
N PRO A 325 3.24 12.57 -3.48
CA PRO A 325 4.63 12.15 -3.50
C PRO A 325 5.42 12.73 -2.31
N LEU A 326 6.38 11.94 -1.81
CA LEU A 326 7.33 12.36 -0.79
C LEU A 326 8.69 11.71 -1.05
N ASP A 327 9.73 12.51 -1.13
CA ASP A 327 11.11 12.04 -1.23
C ASP A 327 11.65 11.69 0.15
N ILE A 328 12.27 10.52 0.25
CA ILE A 328 12.91 10.04 1.49
C ILE A 328 14.37 9.69 1.25
N ALA A 329 15.16 9.62 2.33
CA ALA A 329 16.62 9.54 2.31
C ALA A 329 17.24 10.64 1.44
N TRP A 330 16.69 11.85 1.55
CA TRP A 330 17.07 13.01 0.78
C TRP A 330 18.52 13.45 1.08
N ASN A 331 19.27 13.74 0.02
CA ASN A 331 20.71 14.12 0.09
C ASN A 331 21.63 13.04 0.72
N MET A 332 21.18 11.83 0.79
CA MET A 332 22.02 10.71 1.27
C MET A 332 22.55 9.91 0.10
N SER A 333 23.83 9.53 0.13
CA SER A 333 24.35 8.55 -0.81
C SER A 333 23.61 7.20 -0.57
N LYS A 334 23.55 6.34 -1.60
CA LYS A 334 22.94 5.01 -1.44
C LYS A 334 23.60 4.21 -0.30
N GLN A 335 24.91 4.38 -0.11
CA GLN A 335 25.67 3.73 0.96
C GLN A 335 25.34 4.34 2.32
N ASP A 336 25.24 5.66 2.42
CA ASP A 336 24.87 6.35 3.67
C ASP A 336 23.40 6.12 4.01
N ALA A 337 22.51 6.16 3.04
CA ALA A 337 21.11 5.82 3.22
C ALA A 337 20.96 4.37 3.70
N GLN A 338 21.72 3.43 3.16
CA GLN A 338 21.78 2.06 3.63
C GLN A 338 22.45 1.91 5.01
N ALA A 339 23.44 2.73 5.33
CA ALA A 339 24.17 2.66 6.60
C ALA A 339 23.46 3.38 7.76
N THR A 340 22.79 4.50 7.50
CA THR A 340 22.22 5.39 8.55
C THR A 340 20.70 5.38 8.60
N GLY A 341 20.03 5.51 7.45
CA GLY A 341 18.56 5.49 7.38
C GLY A 341 17.97 4.14 7.66
N VAL A 342 18.79 3.12 7.58
CA VAL A 342 18.40 1.73 7.48
C VAL A 342 18.93 0.86 8.62
N LYS A 343 19.44 1.46 9.69
CA LYS A 343 19.68 0.67 10.91
C LYS A 343 18.46 -0.16 11.33
N TRP A 344 17.27 0.28 10.94
CA TRP A 344 16.03 -0.41 11.26
C TRP A 344 15.54 -1.39 10.15
N VAL A 345 16.03 -1.32 8.91
CA VAL A 345 15.57 -2.18 7.81
C VAL A 345 16.43 -3.40 7.57
N ASN A 346 17.73 -3.31 7.79
CA ASN A 346 18.66 -4.41 7.47
C ASN A 346 18.96 -5.34 8.65
N ASP A 347 18.58 -4.96 9.88
CA ASP A 347 18.71 -5.83 11.05
C ASP A 347 17.35 -6.42 11.41
N PRO A 348 17.14 -7.75 11.23
CA PRO A 348 15.89 -8.42 11.64
C PRO A 348 15.54 -8.18 13.10
N ASN A 349 16.54 -8.02 13.97
CA ASN A 349 16.31 -7.69 15.38
C ASN A 349 15.77 -6.26 15.51
N THR A 350 16.28 -5.32 14.70
CA THR A 350 15.77 -3.94 14.69
C THR A 350 14.33 -3.86 14.18
N ILE A 351 13.96 -4.62 13.15
CA ILE A 351 12.56 -4.70 12.68
C ILE A 351 11.67 -5.26 13.80
N ASN A 352 12.07 -6.32 14.46
CA ASN A 352 11.33 -6.86 15.60
C ASN A 352 11.30 -5.87 16.77
N ASN A 353 12.38 -5.18 17.04
CA ASN A 353 12.45 -4.14 18.06
C ASN A 353 11.57 -2.93 17.71
N LEU A 354 11.43 -2.57 16.44
CA LEU A 354 10.52 -1.51 15.99
C LEU A 354 9.06 -1.93 16.08
N ARG A 355 8.74 -3.18 15.75
CA ARG A 355 7.39 -3.75 15.97
C ARG A 355 7.02 -3.79 17.45
N GLN A 356 8.02 -3.91 18.34
CA GLN A 356 7.88 -3.83 19.80
C GLN A 356 8.21 -2.43 20.34
N SER A 357 8.76 -1.55 19.51
CA SER A 357 9.15 -0.19 19.87
C SER A 357 7.95 0.62 20.31
N PRO A 358 8.10 1.46 21.33
CA PRO A 358 7.07 2.44 21.68
C PRO A 358 6.74 3.41 20.53
N LEU A 359 7.67 3.64 19.58
CA LEU A 359 7.52 4.66 18.54
C LEU A 359 6.30 4.44 17.61
N GLN A 360 6.03 3.19 17.17
CA GLN A 360 4.81 2.91 16.39
C GLN A 360 3.56 3.17 17.24
N ALA A 361 3.60 2.74 18.49
CA ALA A 361 2.52 2.96 19.46
C ALA A 361 2.35 4.45 19.79
N ASP A 362 3.46 5.16 20.04
CA ASP A 362 3.48 6.60 20.30
C ASP A 362 2.94 7.40 19.10
N LEU A 363 3.31 7.00 17.87
CA LEU A 363 2.78 7.63 16.66
C LEU A 363 1.24 7.53 16.60
N TRP A 364 0.70 6.32 16.78
CA TRP A 364 -0.74 6.11 16.72
C TRP A 364 -1.47 6.77 17.90
N VAL A 365 -0.93 6.72 19.12
CA VAL A 365 -1.53 7.37 20.31
C VAL A 365 -1.56 8.87 20.12
N THR A 366 -0.46 9.46 19.64
CA THR A 366 -0.38 10.91 19.40
C THR A 366 -1.35 11.32 18.30
N PHE A 367 -1.36 10.57 17.19
CA PHE A 367 -2.29 10.83 16.10
C PHE A 367 -3.75 10.79 16.55
N LEU A 368 -4.16 9.77 17.28
CA LEU A 368 -5.55 9.64 17.73
C LEU A 368 -5.96 10.79 18.66
N ARG A 369 -5.09 11.17 19.59
CA ARG A 369 -5.35 12.30 20.46
C ARG A 369 -5.47 13.62 19.70
N ASP A 370 -4.56 13.87 18.75
CA ASP A 370 -4.61 15.08 17.92
C ASP A 370 -5.86 15.09 17.04
N PHE A 371 -6.21 13.94 16.46
CA PHE A 371 -7.38 13.78 15.61
C PHE A 371 -8.70 13.97 16.38
N GLU A 372 -8.82 13.38 17.57
CA GLU A 372 -9.98 13.56 18.44
C GLU A 372 -10.16 15.01 18.91
N THR A 373 -9.04 15.73 19.11
CA THR A 373 -9.07 17.12 19.60
C THR A 373 -9.36 18.12 18.50
N ASN A 374 -8.73 17.98 17.32
CA ASN A 374 -8.70 19.01 16.29
C ASN A 374 -9.36 18.58 14.99
N GLY A 375 -9.60 17.29 14.80
CA GLY A 375 -9.88 16.74 13.47
C GLY A 375 -8.69 16.89 12.51
N PHE A 376 -8.79 16.34 11.32
CA PHE A 376 -7.80 16.55 10.26
C PHE A 376 -8.44 16.31 8.89
N ASN A 377 -8.23 17.22 7.94
CA ASN A 377 -8.67 17.01 6.57
C ASN A 377 -7.51 16.44 5.72
N PRO A 378 -7.60 15.19 5.25
CA PRO A 378 -6.57 14.54 4.46
C PRO A 378 -6.55 14.97 2.97
N ILE A 379 -7.46 15.85 2.55
CA ILE A 379 -7.60 16.28 1.15
C ILE A 379 -7.15 17.73 1.02
N LEU A 380 -6.12 17.97 0.18
CA LEU A 380 -5.69 19.32 -0.18
C LEU A 380 -6.58 19.91 -1.26
N LYS A 381 -6.99 21.16 -1.05
CA LYS A 381 -7.68 21.96 -2.05
C LYS A 381 -6.67 22.78 -2.85
N PRO A 382 -6.95 23.16 -4.11
CA PRO A 382 -6.07 24.01 -4.91
C PRO A 382 -5.71 25.37 -4.25
N THR A 383 -6.53 25.83 -3.32
CA THR A 383 -6.32 27.07 -2.55
C THR A 383 -5.37 26.91 -1.35
N ASP A 384 -5.02 25.69 -0.98
CA ASP A 384 -4.16 25.42 0.16
C ASP A 384 -2.68 25.62 -0.22
N ASN A 385 -1.89 26.27 0.63
CA ASN A 385 -0.46 26.49 0.38
C ASN A 385 0.30 25.17 0.14
N LEU A 386 -0.06 24.11 0.87
CA LEU A 386 0.56 22.80 0.71
C LEU A 386 0.20 22.11 -0.62
N TYR A 387 -0.87 22.53 -1.30
CA TYR A 387 -1.23 22.01 -2.62
C TYR A 387 -0.15 22.36 -3.67
N GLY A 388 0.38 23.59 -3.62
CA GLY A 388 1.47 24.01 -4.49
C GLY A 388 2.72 23.17 -4.28
N LEU A 389 3.08 22.88 -3.03
CA LEU A 389 4.22 22.02 -2.69
C LEU A 389 4.01 20.59 -3.18
N ARG A 390 2.83 20.00 -2.93
CA ARG A 390 2.47 18.69 -3.47
C ARG A 390 2.59 18.64 -5.00
N HIS A 391 2.09 19.68 -5.67
CA HIS A 391 2.16 19.78 -7.13
C HIS A 391 3.59 19.89 -7.64
N GLN A 392 4.44 20.63 -6.94
CA GLN A 392 5.88 20.71 -7.26
C GLN A 392 6.55 19.34 -7.15
N TYR A 393 6.35 18.60 -6.04
CA TYR A 393 6.86 17.24 -5.89
C TYR A 393 6.34 16.31 -7.00
N TYR A 394 5.08 16.45 -7.37
CA TYR A 394 4.50 15.66 -8.46
C TYR A 394 5.19 15.93 -9.81
N LEU A 395 5.42 17.22 -10.13
CA LEU A 395 6.07 17.58 -11.38
C LEU A 395 7.53 17.10 -11.43
N GLU A 396 8.26 17.17 -10.34
CA GLU A 396 9.64 16.70 -10.24
C GLU A 396 9.76 15.18 -10.49
N HIS A 397 8.68 14.43 -10.24
CA HIS A 397 8.57 13.00 -10.55
C HIS A 397 7.81 12.70 -11.85
N SER A 398 7.61 13.71 -12.69
CA SER A 398 6.92 13.56 -13.96
C SER A 398 7.90 13.40 -15.12
N THR A 399 7.63 12.44 -16.00
CA THR A 399 8.37 12.26 -17.25
C THR A 399 8.30 13.49 -18.16
N VAL A 400 7.26 14.30 -17.98
CA VAL A 400 7.05 15.54 -18.76
C VAL A 400 7.99 16.65 -18.27
N PHE A 401 8.19 16.76 -16.97
CA PHE A 401 9.08 17.77 -16.39
C PHE A 401 10.52 17.58 -16.84
N ASP A 402 11.03 16.35 -16.87
CA ASP A 402 12.37 16.06 -17.37
C ASP A 402 12.51 16.38 -18.86
N ALA A 403 11.50 16.09 -19.64
CA ALA A 403 11.48 16.43 -21.06
C ALA A 403 11.47 17.94 -21.25
N GLU A 404 10.71 18.69 -20.45
CA GLU A 404 10.66 20.17 -20.48
C GLU A 404 12.00 20.76 -20.08
N LEU A 405 12.62 20.26 -18.99
CA LEU A 405 13.93 20.71 -18.54
C LEU A 405 15.02 20.42 -19.60
N ALA A 406 15.04 19.20 -20.15
CA ALA A 406 15.97 18.83 -21.20
C ALA A 406 15.80 19.72 -22.47
N ILE A 407 14.54 19.97 -22.86
CA ILE A 407 14.23 20.86 -23.97
C ILE A 407 14.68 22.28 -23.66
N GLN A 408 14.40 22.79 -22.47
CA GLN A 408 14.82 24.13 -22.05
C GLN A 408 16.35 24.29 -22.07
N GLN A 409 17.08 23.29 -21.56
CA GLN A 409 18.54 23.27 -21.62
C GLN A 409 19.03 23.35 -23.06
N LEU A 410 18.51 22.51 -23.95
CA LEU A 410 18.87 22.51 -25.36
C LEU A 410 18.54 23.84 -26.05
N MET A 411 17.34 24.38 -25.82
CA MET A 411 16.87 25.61 -26.47
C MET A 411 17.65 26.84 -26.04
N ASN A 412 18.26 26.85 -24.85
CA ASN A 412 19.12 27.89 -24.37
C ASN A 412 20.59 27.77 -24.83
N ARG A 413 20.94 26.61 -25.40
CA ARG A 413 22.32 26.34 -25.82
C ARG A 413 22.70 27.14 -27.05
N SER A 414 23.89 27.71 -27.04
CA SER A 414 24.52 28.38 -28.19
C SER A 414 25.23 27.33 -29.06
N ILE A 415 24.83 27.21 -30.32
CA ILE A 415 25.40 26.29 -31.27
C ILE A 415 25.73 26.98 -32.58
N PRO A 416 26.62 26.38 -33.45
CA PRO A 416 26.91 26.95 -34.77
C PRO A 416 25.64 27.19 -35.59
N THR A 417 25.51 28.33 -36.24
CA THR A 417 24.33 28.66 -37.07
C THR A 417 24.05 27.65 -38.18
N SER A 418 25.11 27.02 -38.69
CA SER A 418 25.05 25.95 -39.70
C SER A 418 24.94 24.54 -39.16
N PHE A 419 24.76 24.37 -37.84
CA PHE A 419 24.87 23.08 -37.12
C PHE A 419 24.06 21.93 -37.77
N PHE A 420 22.82 22.19 -38.12
CA PHE A 420 21.95 21.16 -38.72
C PHE A 420 22.26 20.91 -40.19
N ASP A 421 22.88 21.87 -40.87
CA ASP A 421 23.20 21.81 -42.30
C ASP A 421 24.60 21.17 -42.61
N MET A 422 25.37 20.85 -41.58
CA MET A 422 26.69 20.18 -41.70
C MET A 422 26.52 18.74 -42.18
N SER A 423 26.58 18.54 -43.52
CA SER A 423 26.33 17.24 -44.17
C SER A 423 27.41 16.19 -43.88
N GLY A 424 28.65 16.59 -43.62
CA GLY A 424 29.77 15.70 -43.32
C GLY A 424 29.80 15.11 -41.91
N VAL A 425 29.06 15.72 -40.95
CA VAL A 425 29.09 15.31 -39.56
C VAL A 425 27.99 14.28 -39.24
N LYS A 426 28.42 13.08 -38.79
CA LYS A 426 27.47 12.00 -38.45
C LYS A 426 26.51 12.42 -37.31
N LYS A 427 25.28 11.90 -37.36
CA LYS A 427 24.22 12.18 -36.38
C LYS A 427 24.67 12.00 -34.91
N GLN A 428 25.44 10.95 -34.62
CA GLN A 428 25.89 10.64 -33.26
C GLN A 428 26.79 11.71 -32.66
N TYR A 429 27.68 12.34 -33.46
CA TYR A 429 28.49 13.48 -33.00
C TYR A 429 27.63 14.73 -32.76
N LYS A 430 26.65 14.99 -33.64
CA LYS A 430 25.68 16.07 -33.43
C LYS A 430 24.86 15.90 -32.15
N VAL A 431 24.47 14.67 -31.85
CA VAL A 431 23.72 14.36 -30.61
C VAL A 431 24.59 14.56 -29.36
N ALA A 432 25.82 13.98 -29.34
CA ALA A 432 26.74 14.14 -28.21
C ALA A 432 27.11 15.62 -27.98
N TYR A 433 27.37 16.36 -29.08
CA TYR A 433 27.63 17.79 -29.02
C TYR A 433 26.43 18.57 -28.45
N LEU A 434 25.22 18.32 -28.98
CA LEU A 434 24.03 19.07 -28.62
C LEU A 434 23.58 18.76 -27.17
N ALA A 435 23.66 17.51 -26.75
CA ALA A 435 23.34 17.12 -25.38
C ALA A 435 24.43 17.48 -24.37
N ASP A 436 25.68 17.65 -24.79
CA ASP A 436 26.87 17.76 -23.93
C ASP A 436 27.08 16.51 -23.03
N GLU A 437 26.64 15.37 -23.54
CA GLU A 437 26.66 14.07 -22.85
C GLU A 437 27.21 13.00 -23.79
N SER A 438 27.78 11.95 -23.20
CA SER A 438 28.29 10.82 -23.98
C SER A 438 27.15 10.06 -24.67
N TYR A 439 27.27 9.86 -25.98
CA TYR A 439 26.29 9.14 -26.77
C TYR A 439 26.96 8.10 -27.70
N LYS A 440 26.58 6.83 -27.54
CA LYS A 440 27.15 5.71 -28.31
C LYS A 440 28.68 5.66 -28.29
N GLY A 441 29.29 5.87 -27.13
CA GLY A 441 30.73 5.86 -26.95
C GLY A 441 31.49 7.11 -27.44
N ILE A 442 30.78 8.15 -27.88
CA ILE A 442 31.34 9.43 -28.28
C ILE A 442 31.20 10.39 -27.13
N SER A 443 32.32 10.93 -26.61
CA SER A 443 32.31 11.94 -25.59
C SER A 443 31.94 13.32 -26.19
N PRO A 444 31.47 14.27 -25.36
CA PRO A 444 31.24 15.65 -25.79
C PRO A 444 32.46 16.32 -26.41
N ASP A 445 33.65 16.04 -25.89
CA ASP A 445 34.90 16.62 -26.40
C ASP A 445 35.27 16.05 -27.78
N ALA A 446 35.17 14.74 -27.96
CA ALA A 446 35.34 14.14 -29.29
C ALA A 446 34.29 14.66 -30.31
N ALA A 447 33.09 14.98 -29.84
CA ALA A 447 32.05 15.58 -30.66
C ALA A 447 32.39 17.03 -31.04
N LYS A 448 33.01 17.80 -30.13
CA LYS A 448 33.47 19.16 -30.43
C LYS A 448 34.58 19.22 -31.47
N GLU A 449 35.47 18.24 -31.49
CA GLU A 449 36.56 18.15 -32.50
C GLU A 449 36.01 17.87 -33.91
N GLU A 450 34.93 17.10 -34.04
CA GLU A 450 34.30 16.78 -35.32
C GLU A 450 33.33 17.89 -35.82
N ILE A 451 32.90 18.80 -34.98
CA ILE A 451 32.07 19.95 -35.38
C ILE A 451 32.97 21.08 -35.87
N PRO A 452 32.89 21.44 -37.16
CA PRO A 452 33.72 22.54 -37.69
C PRO A 452 33.54 23.83 -36.92
N GLN A 453 34.65 24.47 -36.59
CA GLN A 453 34.60 25.81 -35.98
C GLN A 453 34.05 26.81 -36.99
N VAL A 454 33.05 27.60 -36.56
CA VAL A 454 32.40 28.60 -37.41
C VAL A 454 32.42 29.94 -36.67
N HIS A 455 32.32 31.04 -37.44
CA HIS A 455 32.39 32.38 -36.87
C HIS A 455 31.09 32.90 -36.25
N SER A 456 29.97 32.15 -36.41
CA SER A 456 28.69 32.59 -35.86
C SER A 456 28.00 31.46 -35.08
N TYR A 457 27.56 31.83 -33.87
CA TYR A 457 26.80 31.01 -32.93
C TYR A 457 25.48 31.71 -32.60
N ALA A 458 24.45 30.92 -32.40
CA ALA A 458 23.14 31.41 -31.98
C ALA A 458 22.48 30.46 -30.98
N LYS A 459 21.60 30.97 -30.14
CA LYS A 459 20.78 30.12 -29.29
C LYS A 459 19.90 29.23 -30.16
N LEU A 460 19.76 27.94 -29.80
CA LEU A 460 18.95 27.02 -30.54
C LEU A 460 17.49 27.48 -30.68
N SER A 461 16.96 28.17 -29.66
CA SER A 461 15.62 28.78 -29.69
C SER A 461 15.40 29.84 -30.77
N SER A 462 16.49 30.39 -31.37
CA SER A 462 16.41 31.37 -32.45
C SER A 462 16.44 30.75 -33.86
N PHE A 463 16.65 29.43 -33.96
CA PHE A 463 16.71 28.76 -35.26
C PHE A 463 15.31 28.70 -35.88
N LYS A 464 15.21 28.94 -37.20
CA LYS A 464 13.96 28.81 -37.93
C LYS A 464 13.54 27.34 -38.11
N SER A 465 14.52 26.44 -38.13
CA SER A 465 14.27 25.02 -38.27
C SER A 465 15.30 24.19 -37.50
N ILE A 466 14.82 23.09 -36.88
CA ILE A 466 15.58 22.19 -36.05
C ILE A 466 15.42 20.77 -36.62
N ASN A 467 16.51 20.05 -36.81
CA ASN A 467 16.45 18.66 -37.25
C ASN A 467 15.84 17.79 -36.15
N ALA A 468 14.62 17.30 -36.35
CA ALA A 468 13.86 16.54 -35.36
C ALA A 468 14.55 15.23 -34.90
N PRO A 469 15.12 14.38 -35.79
CA PRO A 469 15.84 13.20 -35.37
C PRO A 469 17.06 13.44 -34.46
N VAL A 470 17.79 14.53 -34.63
CA VAL A 470 18.94 14.90 -33.79
C VAL A 470 18.42 15.44 -32.45
N PHE A 471 17.50 16.38 -32.51
CA PHE A 471 16.93 17.04 -31.33
C PHE A 471 16.23 16.04 -30.41
N ASN A 472 15.33 15.22 -30.94
CA ASN A 472 14.60 14.22 -30.16
C ASN A 472 15.53 13.21 -29.49
N THR A 473 16.66 12.87 -30.15
CA THR A 473 17.64 11.98 -29.57
C THR A 473 18.41 12.67 -28.44
N ALA A 474 18.78 13.95 -28.61
CA ALA A 474 19.46 14.75 -27.60
C ALA A 474 18.57 14.95 -26.35
N VAL A 475 17.27 15.23 -26.54
CA VAL A 475 16.30 15.30 -25.43
C VAL A 475 16.27 14.00 -24.64
N ARG A 476 16.24 12.83 -25.33
CA ARG A 476 16.24 11.52 -24.68
C ARG A 476 17.54 11.18 -23.95
N VAL A 477 18.66 11.69 -24.42
CA VAL A 477 19.97 11.54 -23.74
C VAL A 477 19.98 12.34 -22.44
N LEU A 478 19.49 13.58 -22.47
CA LEU A 478 19.48 14.46 -21.31
C LEU A 478 18.41 14.05 -20.25
N SER A 479 17.27 13.55 -20.69
CA SER A 479 16.20 13.16 -19.78
C SER A 479 16.35 11.74 -19.21
N ASP A 480 17.37 10.98 -19.64
CA ASP A 480 17.57 9.55 -19.30
C ASP A 480 16.30 8.70 -19.44
N GLN A 481 15.41 9.07 -20.38
CA GLN A 481 14.06 8.50 -20.49
C GLN A 481 13.59 8.22 -21.91
N LYS A 482 12.57 7.35 -21.99
CA LYS A 482 11.82 7.10 -23.22
C LYS A 482 10.78 8.20 -23.48
N VAL A 483 11.23 9.44 -23.67
CA VAL A 483 10.33 10.54 -24.05
C VAL A 483 9.79 10.29 -25.45
N SER A 484 8.48 10.38 -25.64
CA SER A 484 7.85 10.18 -26.93
C SER A 484 8.05 11.41 -27.84
N VAL A 485 8.10 11.19 -29.15
CA VAL A 485 8.18 12.29 -30.13
C VAL A 485 6.99 13.24 -29.99
N GLN A 486 5.81 12.71 -29.68
CA GLN A 486 4.60 13.52 -29.48
C GLN A 486 4.73 14.48 -28.28
N GLN A 487 5.30 14.01 -27.16
CA GLN A 487 5.55 14.88 -25.99
C GLN A 487 6.52 16.01 -26.35
N ILE A 488 7.64 15.69 -27.03
CA ILE A 488 8.61 16.70 -27.46
C ILE A 488 7.95 17.72 -28.39
N THR A 489 7.15 17.24 -29.36
CA THR A 489 6.45 18.11 -30.31
C THR A 489 5.48 19.05 -29.61
N ASN A 490 4.70 18.54 -28.64
CA ASN A 490 3.75 19.36 -27.90
C ASN A 490 4.46 20.45 -27.09
N ILE A 491 5.54 20.12 -26.37
CA ILE A 491 6.32 21.09 -25.58
C ILE A 491 6.92 22.16 -26.50
N LEU A 492 7.54 21.76 -27.62
CA LEU A 492 8.09 22.67 -28.58
C LEU A 492 7.03 23.61 -29.19
N HIS A 493 5.84 23.10 -29.45
CA HIS A 493 4.74 23.89 -29.96
C HIS A 493 4.21 24.90 -28.91
N GLU A 494 3.93 24.42 -27.72
CA GLU A 494 3.33 25.24 -26.64
C GLU A 494 4.27 26.30 -26.09
N GLN A 495 5.55 25.99 -25.88
CA GLN A 495 6.48 26.86 -25.21
C GLN A 495 7.36 27.68 -26.18
N TYR A 496 7.65 27.14 -27.37
CA TYR A 496 8.61 27.75 -28.30
C TYR A 496 8.02 28.05 -29.68
N GLY A 497 6.76 27.69 -29.94
CA GLY A 497 6.07 27.98 -31.19
C GLY A 497 6.50 27.14 -32.41
N TYR A 498 7.21 26.04 -32.19
CA TYR A 498 7.64 25.15 -33.29
C TYR A 498 6.53 24.17 -33.68
N ARG A 499 6.46 23.84 -34.98
CA ARG A 499 5.56 22.82 -35.54
C ARG A 499 6.38 21.74 -36.24
N ALA A 500 5.95 20.49 -36.13
CA ALA A 500 6.57 19.40 -36.86
C ALA A 500 6.15 19.44 -38.34
N LYS A 501 7.11 19.25 -39.26
CA LYS A 501 6.88 19.15 -40.71
C LYS A 501 7.77 18.07 -41.31
N ARG A 502 7.21 17.27 -42.19
CA ARG A 502 7.97 16.29 -42.97
C ARG A 502 8.48 16.98 -44.24
N THR A 503 9.77 16.89 -44.49
CA THR A 503 10.45 17.43 -45.66
C THR A 503 11.06 16.29 -46.48
N SER A 504 11.57 16.58 -47.67
CA SER A 504 12.31 15.59 -48.50
C SER A 504 13.58 15.06 -47.83
N THR A 505 14.14 15.83 -46.89
CA THR A 505 15.38 15.48 -46.14
C THR A 505 15.10 14.89 -44.77
N GLY A 506 13.83 14.73 -44.39
CA GLY A 506 13.42 14.18 -43.11
C GLY A 506 12.40 15.06 -42.33
N GLU A 507 12.17 14.72 -41.08
CA GLU A 507 11.27 15.46 -40.20
C GLU A 507 12.02 16.64 -39.52
N VAL A 508 11.42 17.80 -39.53
CA VAL A 508 11.96 19.02 -38.91
C VAL A 508 10.91 19.73 -38.04
N TYR A 509 11.40 20.40 -37.00
CA TYR A 509 10.62 21.40 -36.27
C TYR A 509 10.91 22.77 -36.87
N TYR A 510 9.87 23.55 -37.19
CA TYR A 510 10.01 24.87 -37.77
C TYR A 510 9.08 25.88 -37.08
N LYS A 511 9.51 27.13 -37.00
CA LYS A 511 8.72 28.26 -36.56
C LYS A 511 7.95 28.87 -37.70
#